data_98e4b433ee29f93979f5bfa33649aba9
#
_entry.id   98e4b433ee29f93979f5bfa33649aba9
#
_cell.length_a   1.000
_cell.length_b   1.000
_cell.length_c   1.000
_cell.angle_alpha   90.00
_cell.angle_beta   90.00
_cell.angle_gamma   90.00
#
_symmetry.space_group_name_H-M   'P 1'
#
loop_
_entity.id
_entity.type
_entity.pdbx_description
1 polymer ?
#
loop_
_entity_poly.entity_id
_entity_poly.type
_entity_poly.pdbx_seq_one_letter_code
_entity_poly.pdbx_strand_id
1 'polypeptide(L)'
;MRNRAFNHEEHEVCFNHEGHDVHEGSNELRVLRALRGFVSFVMVAAILLVAANSALAQTVERLTFQQAIDRAVKNNPTVAEATTGIMRAEAILQQVRSSSLPTLAASLATSIVNPVKFGAQSIVPLVQTQTTVGLAVPILTPVAWAQRNQAGDQIVVAQQNEKDVQRQVAVAAGQSYLAIIARRRVLDLNTRARDNAKAHFDFANQRLQGGLGSRLNALRAEQEFLSDDTRVEEALLLIQLAQEALGVLVGADGPVDAVDYPVFNIPDELGQVTNRSDIQLLLAREAAAQRVFSDSWKDRLPSLNAAFTPSLLEPPGLFAKAASWRAQVLFAVPLFDSGFRAGEKAQRLADLSSIKFQRTNAEREAASEIRAARDSVASTTRAFNAAQQATDRANQVVMITDVAFREGASTNIEVLDAQRQARDVETQAAIAEDALKRAQLDLLVALGRFPQ
;
A
#
# COMPACT_ATOMS: atom_id res chain seq x y z
N MET A 1 18.78 15.18 41.80
CA MET A 1 20.04 15.85 42.22
C MET A 1 20.27 17.06 41.35
N ARG A 2 20.19 18.21 42.00
CA ARG A 2 20.85 19.52 41.83
C ARG A 2 20.86 20.16 40.43
N ASN A 3 19.98 21.17 40.19
CA ASN A 3 20.12 22.58 40.54
C ASN A 3 21.42 23.25 40.05
N ARG A 4 21.26 24.25 39.16
CA ARG A 4 21.69 25.64 39.42
C ARG A 4 21.18 26.59 38.34
N ALA A 5 20.41 27.56 38.84
CA ALA A 5 20.11 28.84 38.23
C ALA A 5 21.34 29.77 38.34
N PHE A 6 21.43 30.75 37.45
CA PHE A 6 22.09 32.04 37.74
C PHE A 6 21.37 33.18 37.05
N ASN A 7 21.03 34.12 37.91
CA ASN A 7 20.47 35.45 37.68
C ASN A 7 21.60 36.47 37.47
N HIS A 8 21.18 37.67 37.11
CA HIS A 8 21.83 39.03 37.26
C HIS A 8 22.20 39.66 35.90
N GLU A 9 22.02 40.95 35.64
CA GLU A 9 21.55 42.09 36.43
C GLU A 9 21.32 43.26 35.44
N GLU A 10 20.53 44.18 35.86
CA GLU A 10 20.17 45.50 35.29
C GLU A 10 21.38 46.42 35.11
N HIS A 11 21.33 47.33 34.12
CA HIS A 11 21.85 48.66 34.24
C HIS A 11 21.00 49.68 33.47
N GLU A 12 20.28 50.50 34.24
CA GLU A 12 19.73 51.78 33.84
C GLU A 12 20.89 52.78 33.62
N VAL A 13 20.80 53.60 32.58
CA VAL A 13 21.39 54.92 32.56
C VAL A 13 20.42 55.92 31.93
N CYS A 14 19.90 56.78 32.78
CA CYS A 14 19.21 58.01 32.37
C CYS A 14 20.21 59.03 31.80
N PHE A 15 19.85 59.70 30.72
CA PHE A 15 20.25 61.07 30.45
C PHE A 15 19.09 61.83 29.80
N ASN A 16 18.71 62.91 30.54
CA ASN A 16 17.87 64.04 30.14
C ASN A 16 18.65 65.00 29.23
N HIS A 17 18.07 65.51 28.16
CA HIS A 17 18.17 66.92 27.80
C HIS A 17 17.06 67.37 26.83
N GLU A 18 16.66 68.61 27.07
CA GLU A 18 15.53 69.35 26.57
C GLU A 18 15.55 69.70 25.08
N GLY A 19 14.38 69.81 24.50
CA GLY A 19 13.80 70.91 23.77
C GLY A 19 14.26 71.22 22.34
N HIS A 20 13.30 70.94 21.43
CA HIS A 20 12.84 72.02 20.48
C HIS A 20 11.65 71.50 19.66
N ASP A 21 10.56 72.26 19.70
CA ASP A 21 9.42 72.17 18.84
C ASP A 21 9.73 72.28 17.35
N VAL A 22 9.23 71.34 16.51
CA VAL A 22 8.89 71.67 15.15
C VAL A 22 7.67 70.79 14.75
N HIS A 23 6.60 71.52 14.41
CA HIS A 23 5.40 70.99 13.77
C HIS A 23 5.71 70.27 12.45
N GLU A 24 5.67 68.91 12.45
CA GLU A 24 5.45 68.14 11.23
C GLU A 24 5.09 66.68 11.58
N GLY A 25 3.90 66.43 12.08
CA GLY A 25 3.51 65.11 12.59
C GLY A 25 2.10 64.61 12.21
N SER A 26 1.36 65.32 11.36
CA SER A 26 -0.03 64.96 11.10
C SER A 26 -0.30 64.08 9.86
N ASN A 27 0.64 63.93 8.97
CA ASN A 27 0.48 63.15 7.74
C ASN A 27 0.99 61.70 7.86
N GLU A 28 2.04 61.44 8.63
CA GLU A 28 2.56 60.08 8.81
C GLU A 28 1.63 59.16 9.60
N LEU A 29 0.92 59.69 10.61
CA LEU A 29 -0.05 58.94 11.40
C LEU A 29 -1.32 58.52 10.58
N ARG A 30 -1.68 59.28 9.55
CA ARG A 30 -2.77 58.95 8.64
C ARG A 30 -2.36 57.85 7.65
N VAL A 31 -1.13 57.90 7.15
CA VAL A 31 -0.60 56.85 6.24
C VAL A 31 -0.39 55.51 6.99
N LEU A 32 0.11 55.55 8.23
CA LEU A 32 0.26 54.33 9.05
C LEU A 32 -1.07 53.70 9.46
N ARG A 33 -2.15 54.50 9.70
CA ARG A 33 -3.50 54.00 9.92
C ARG A 33 -4.12 53.41 8.65
N ALA A 34 -3.91 54.02 7.48
CA ALA A 34 -4.35 53.52 6.20
C ALA A 34 -3.64 52.18 5.82
N LEU A 35 -2.32 52.09 6.06
CA LEU A 35 -1.53 50.86 5.85
C LEU A 35 -1.96 49.74 6.80
N ARG A 36 -2.24 50.03 8.08
CA ARG A 36 -2.79 49.02 9.03
C ARG A 36 -4.17 48.54 8.64
N GLY A 37 -5.03 49.44 8.14
CA GLY A 37 -6.35 49.07 7.61
C GLY A 37 -6.27 48.18 6.36
N PHE A 38 -5.35 48.49 5.45
CA PHE A 38 -5.11 47.74 4.23
C PHE A 38 -4.52 46.34 4.50
N VAL A 39 -3.55 46.23 5.40
CA VAL A 39 -2.96 44.95 5.83
C VAL A 39 -4.00 44.07 6.55
N SER A 40 -4.84 44.68 7.42
CA SER A 40 -5.94 43.93 8.08
C SER A 40 -7.01 43.46 7.06
N PHE A 41 -7.31 44.30 6.07
CA PHE A 41 -8.27 43.91 5.01
C PHE A 41 -7.71 42.81 4.11
N VAL A 42 -6.44 42.87 3.73
CA VAL A 42 -5.76 41.83 2.95
C VAL A 42 -5.66 40.52 3.74
N MET A 43 -5.35 40.58 5.06
CA MET A 43 -5.34 39.38 5.92
C MET A 43 -6.74 38.77 6.06
N VAL A 44 -7.78 39.58 6.28
CA VAL A 44 -9.17 39.08 6.35
C VAL A 44 -9.64 38.53 5.00
N ALA A 45 -9.28 39.19 3.88
CA ALA A 45 -9.58 38.69 2.54
C ALA A 45 -8.83 37.39 2.22
N ALA A 46 -7.57 37.25 2.66
CA ALA A 46 -6.79 36.02 2.54
C ALA A 46 -7.35 34.88 3.39
N ILE A 47 -7.79 35.16 4.63
CA ILE A 47 -8.44 34.19 5.50
C ILE A 47 -9.81 33.77 4.93
N LEU A 48 -10.58 34.70 4.37
CA LEU A 48 -11.85 34.39 3.69
C LEU A 48 -11.64 33.62 2.40
N LEU A 49 -10.58 33.87 1.64
CA LEU A 49 -10.21 33.06 0.46
C LEU A 49 -9.74 31.66 0.82
N VAL A 50 -9.00 31.48 1.91
CA VAL A 50 -8.62 30.16 2.44
C VAL A 50 -9.86 29.42 3.01
N ALA A 51 -10.74 30.12 3.69
CA ALA A 51 -12.00 29.54 4.20
C ALA A 51 -12.99 29.19 3.06
N ALA A 52 -13.00 29.97 1.97
CA ALA A 52 -13.83 29.67 0.79
C ALA A 52 -13.33 28.44 0.01
N ASN A 53 -12.04 28.17 0.02
CA ASN A 53 -11.49 26.91 -0.55
C ASN A 53 -11.74 25.67 0.31
N SER A 54 -11.97 25.85 1.61
CA SER A 54 -12.33 24.72 2.52
C SER A 54 -13.84 24.40 2.52
N ALA A 55 -14.66 25.26 1.95
CA ALA A 55 -16.12 25.08 1.83
C ALA A 55 -16.56 24.52 0.48
N LEU A 56 -15.64 24.13 -0.41
CA LEU A 56 -15.96 23.21 -1.49
C LEU A 56 -16.31 21.87 -0.80
N ALA A 57 -17.60 21.64 -0.62
CA ALA A 57 -18.11 20.33 -0.24
C ALA A 57 -17.36 19.33 -1.11
N GLN A 58 -16.58 18.45 -0.48
CA GLN A 58 -15.89 17.37 -1.17
C GLN A 58 -16.97 16.60 -1.92
N THR A 59 -17.14 16.89 -3.20
CA THR A 59 -18.05 16.10 -4.04
C THR A 59 -17.47 14.72 -4.07
N VAL A 60 -18.14 13.78 -3.40
CA VAL A 60 -17.72 12.39 -3.36
C VAL A 60 -17.53 11.93 -4.82
N GLU A 61 -16.31 11.64 -5.19
CA GLU A 61 -15.98 11.17 -6.53
C GLU A 61 -16.66 9.83 -6.79
N ARG A 62 -17.29 9.67 -7.94
CA ARG A 62 -18.04 8.46 -8.28
C ARG A 62 -17.32 7.69 -9.38
N LEU A 63 -17.00 6.43 -9.11
CA LEU A 63 -16.31 5.54 -10.05
C LEU A 63 -17.18 4.33 -10.40
N THR A 64 -17.00 3.82 -11.62
CA THR A 64 -17.49 2.49 -11.99
C THR A 64 -16.56 1.40 -11.44
N PHE A 65 -17.03 0.17 -11.42
CA PHE A 65 -16.23 -0.95 -10.92
C PHE A 65 -14.89 -1.08 -11.64
N GLN A 66 -14.89 -1.02 -12.97
CA GLN A 66 -13.66 -1.12 -13.78
C GLN A 66 -12.74 0.09 -13.55
N GLN A 67 -13.30 1.32 -13.51
CA GLN A 67 -12.52 2.53 -13.23
C GLN A 67 -11.84 2.49 -11.86
N ALA A 68 -12.53 1.96 -10.84
CA ALA A 68 -11.96 1.82 -9.51
C ALA A 68 -10.76 0.85 -9.50
N ILE A 69 -10.87 -0.28 -10.20
CA ILE A 69 -9.78 -1.25 -10.35
C ILE A 69 -8.60 -0.64 -11.11
N ASP A 70 -8.84 -0.06 -12.28
CA ASP A 70 -7.79 0.52 -13.14
C ASP A 70 -7.04 1.64 -12.41
N ARG A 71 -7.79 2.47 -11.68
CA ARG A 71 -7.21 3.56 -10.91
C ARG A 71 -6.43 3.04 -9.69
N ALA A 72 -6.92 2.03 -8.99
CA ALA A 72 -6.21 1.38 -7.89
C ALA A 72 -4.89 0.79 -8.38
N VAL A 73 -4.89 0.01 -9.45
CA VAL A 73 -3.67 -0.57 -10.03
C VAL A 73 -2.67 0.51 -10.48
N LYS A 74 -3.15 1.64 -10.99
CA LYS A 74 -2.29 2.72 -11.50
C LYS A 74 -1.71 3.61 -10.41
N ASN A 75 -2.51 3.95 -9.39
CA ASN A 75 -2.18 5.01 -8.43
C ASN A 75 -1.80 4.49 -7.04
N ASN A 76 -2.03 3.20 -6.76
CA ASN A 76 -1.78 2.67 -5.42
C ASN A 76 -0.27 2.64 -5.10
N PRO A 77 0.17 3.18 -3.96
CA PRO A 77 1.58 3.21 -3.57
C PRO A 77 2.24 1.83 -3.48
N THR A 78 1.48 0.77 -3.14
CA THR A 78 2.01 -0.60 -3.06
C THR A 78 2.41 -1.13 -4.44
N VAL A 79 1.68 -0.78 -5.49
CA VAL A 79 2.06 -1.11 -6.88
C VAL A 79 3.29 -0.31 -7.30
N ALA A 80 3.35 0.98 -6.97
CA ALA A 80 4.53 1.81 -7.23
C ALA A 80 5.77 1.27 -6.49
N GLU A 81 5.63 0.78 -5.26
CA GLU A 81 6.70 0.09 -4.52
C GLU A 81 7.17 -1.17 -5.26
N ALA A 82 6.26 -2.01 -5.75
CA ALA A 82 6.62 -3.19 -6.54
C ALA A 82 7.38 -2.82 -7.82
N THR A 83 6.99 -1.74 -8.51
CA THR A 83 7.72 -1.21 -9.69
C THR A 83 9.13 -0.74 -9.31
N THR A 84 9.32 -0.10 -8.13
CA THR A 84 10.68 0.24 -7.66
C THR A 84 11.53 -1.01 -7.39
N GLY A 85 10.90 -2.14 -7.09
CA GLY A 85 11.56 -3.45 -6.99
C GLY A 85 12.23 -3.87 -8.31
N ILE A 86 11.62 -3.59 -9.46
CA ILE A 86 12.22 -3.84 -10.78
C ILE A 86 13.44 -2.94 -10.98
N MET A 87 13.32 -1.62 -10.72
CA MET A 87 14.45 -0.68 -10.81
C MET A 87 15.61 -1.10 -9.91
N ARG A 88 15.33 -1.62 -8.72
CA ARG A 88 16.35 -2.18 -7.81
C ARG A 88 17.05 -3.40 -8.42
N ALA A 89 16.30 -4.33 -9.01
CA ALA A 89 16.86 -5.51 -9.66
C ALA A 89 17.74 -5.13 -10.88
N GLU A 90 17.33 -4.14 -11.67
CA GLU A 90 18.11 -3.58 -12.77
C GLU A 90 19.41 -2.91 -12.29
N ALA A 91 19.33 -2.13 -11.20
CA ALA A 91 20.50 -1.51 -10.58
C ALA A 91 21.49 -2.58 -10.06
N ILE A 92 20.99 -3.65 -9.44
CA ILE A 92 21.82 -4.80 -9.02
C ILE A 92 22.46 -5.48 -10.22
N LEU A 93 21.74 -5.68 -11.33
CA LEU A 93 22.33 -6.21 -12.57
C LEU A 93 23.47 -5.31 -13.06
N GLN A 94 23.29 -3.98 -13.05
CA GLN A 94 24.33 -3.04 -13.43
C GLN A 94 25.54 -3.13 -12.48
N GLN A 95 25.31 -3.22 -11.17
CA GLN A 95 26.35 -3.39 -10.16
C GLN A 95 27.11 -4.72 -10.36
N VAL A 96 26.41 -5.83 -10.56
CA VAL A 96 27.05 -7.14 -10.82
C VAL A 96 27.81 -7.12 -12.16
N ARG A 97 27.29 -6.43 -13.16
CA ARG A 97 27.94 -6.27 -14.46
C ARG A 97 29.32 -5.58 -14.35
N SER A 98 29.46 -4.62 -13.44
CA SER A 98 30.72 -3.91 -13.21
C SER A 98 31.85 -4.82 -12.74
N SER A 99 31.54 -5.91 -12.03
CA SER A 99 32.54 -6.89 -11.58
C SER A 99 33.27 -7.65 -12.72
N SER A 100 32.69 -7.62 -13.93
CA SER A 100 33.25 -8.22 -15.16
C SER A 100 33.85 -7.19 -16.12
N LEU A 101 33.92 -5.91 -15.71
CA LEU A 101 34.46 -4.80 -16.51
C LEU A 101 35.76 -4.25 -15.92
N PRO A 102 36.61 -3.59 -16.73
CA PRO A 102 37.80 -2.93 -16.23
C PRO A 102 37.47 -1.87 -15.17
N THR A 103 38.28 -1.81 -14.11
CA THR A 103 38.19 -0.83 -13.05
C THR A 103 39.47 0.01 -12.98
N LEU A 104 39.32 1.32 -12.79
CA LEU A 104 40.42 2.25 -12.58
C LEU A 104 40.23 2.90 -11.21
N ALA A 105 41.25 2.83 -10.37
CA ALA A 105 41.26 3.44 -9.04
C ALA A 105 42.55 4.22 -8.82
N ALA A 106 42.48 5.37 -8.18
CA ALA A 106 43.63 6.12 -7.71
C ALA A 106 43.65 6.14 -6.20
N SER A 107 44.81 5.98 -5.59
CA SER A 107 45.00 6.07 -4.14
C SER A 107 46.23 6.90 -3.80
N LEU A 108 46.15 7.68 -2.74
CA LEU A 108 47.21 8.43 -2.12
C LEU A 108 47.35 7.92 -0.68
N ALA A 109 48.51 7.41 -0.34
CA ALA A 109 48.80 6.93 1.00
C ALA A 109 50.07 7.65 1.53
N THR A 110 49.93 8.34 2.64
CA THR A 110 51.06 8.90 3.37
C THR A 110 51.34 8.00 4.57
N SER A 111 52.57 7.52 4.65
CA SER A 111 53.03 6.63 5.73
C SER A 111 54.18 7.30 6.51
N ILE A 112 54.15 7.20 7.83
CA ILE A 112 55.21 7.55 8.74
C ILE A 112 55.89 6.27 9.17
N VAL A 113 57.14 6.08 8.79
CA VAL A 113 57.89 4.85 9.07
C VAL A 113 59.16 5.20 9.88
N ASN A 114 59.71 4.23 10.60
CA ASN A 114 60.94 4.43 11.30
C ASN A 114 62.07 4.69 10.29
N PRO A 115 62.74 5.86 10.33
CA PRO A 115 63.70 6.21 9.32
C PRO A 115 64.98 5.33 9.43
N VAL A 116 65.40 4.80 8.31
CA VAL A 116 66.67 4.06 8.21
C VAL A 116 67.68 4.99 7.53
N LYS A 117 68.82 5.20 8.16
CA LYS A 117 69.90 6.08 7.65
C LYS A 117 71.18 5.26 7.41
N PHE A 118 71.93 5.63 6.38
CA PHE A 118 73.27 5.17 6.15
C PHE A 118 74.17 6.40 6.00
N GLY A 119 74.98 6.66 7.04
CA GLY A 119 75.69 7.91 7.16
C GLY A 119 74.75 9.12 7.22
N ALA A 120 74.98 10.11 6.39
CA ALA A 120 74.12 11.27 6.26
C ALA A 120 72.89 11.11 5.34
N GLN A 121 72.82 9.98 4.62
CA GLN A 121 71.73 9.73 3.66
C GLN A 121 70.61 8.90 4.27
N SER A 122 69.40 9.26 3.98
CA SER A 122 68.22 8.49 4.42
C SER A 122 67.93 7.37 3.42
N ILE A 123 68.08 6.11 3.84
CA ILE A 123 67.69 4.95 3.06
C ILE A 123 66.16 4.87 2.98
N VAL A 124 65.49 5.09 4.12
CA VAL A 124 64.03 5.17 4.22
C VAL A 124 63.67 6.49 4.91
N PRO A 125 63.03 7.43 4.22
CA PRO A 125 62.56 8.70 4.82
C PRO A 125 61.49 8.46 5.91
N LEU A 126 61.47 9.36 6.91
CA LEU A 126 60.47 9.31 8.00
C LEU A 126 59.02 9.39 7.46
N VAL A 127 58.81 10.24 6.49
CA VAL A 127 57.47 10.41 5.86
C VAL A 127 57.62 10.10 4.38
N GLN A 128 56.75 9.21 3.91
CA GLN A 128 56.65 8.87 2.49
C GLN A 128 55.20 8.94 2.02
N THR A 129 54.99 9.60 0.89
CA THR A 129 53.69 9.65 0.22
C THR A 129 53.76 8.82 -1.04
N GLN A 130 52.89 7.85 -1.14
CA GLN A 130 52.77 6.97 -2.34
C GLN A 130 51.46 7.25 -3.05
N THR A 131 51.54 7.68 -4.30
CA THR A 131 50.41 7.80 -5.22
C THR A 131 50.40 6.59 -6.13
N THR A 132 49.29 5.87 -6.20
CA THR A 132 49.11 4.75 -7.12
C THR A 132 47.86 4.90 -7.97
N VAL A 133 47.95 4.55 -9.23
CA VAL A 133 46.80 4.43 -10.13
C VAL A 133 46.74 2.96 -10.56
N GLY A 134 45.65 2.28 -10.19
CA GLY A 134 45.46 0.86 -10.48
C GLY A 134 44.43 0.65 -11.58
N LEU A 135 44.82 0.07 -12.70
CA LEU A 135 43.90 -0.47 -13.70
C LEU A 135 43.80 -1.97 -13.49
N ALA A 136 42.61 -2.49 -13.18
CA ALA A 136 42.36 -3.93 -13.13
C ALA A 136 41.37 -4.34 -14.24
N VAL A 137 41.75 -5.36 -15.01
CA VAL A 137 40.97 -5.87 -16.14
C VAL A 137 40.67 -7.35 -15.91
N PRO A 138 39.41 -7.72 -15.58
CA PRO A 138 39.00 -9.13 -15.51
C PRO A 138 38.95 -9.70 -16.95
N ILE A 139 39.78 -10.71 -17.26
CA ILE A 139 39.85 -11.34 -18.59
C ILE A 139 38.94 -12.57 -18.65
N LEU A 140 39.03 -13.43 -17.64
CA LEU A 140 38.23 -14.64 -17.51
C LEU A 140 37.66 -14.71 -16.09
N THR A 141 36.35 -14.50 -15.96
CA THR A 141 35.66 -14.47 -14.66
C THR A 141 34.33 -15.23 -14.74
N PRO A 142 34.37 -16.57 -14.83
CA PRO A 142 33.18 -17.40 -15.03
C PRO A 142 32.11 -17.19 -13.94
N VAL A 143 32.54 -16.95 -12.69
CA VAL A 143 31.65 -16.68 -11.54
C VAL A 143 30.92 -15.33 -11.73
N ALA A 144 31.63 -14.26 -12.11
CA ALA A 144 31.01 -12.97 -12.36
C ALA A 144 30.02 -13.02 -13.54
N TRP A 145 30.32 -13.79 -14.58
CA TRP A 145 29.36 -14.00 -15.67
C TRP A 145 28.12 -14.79 -15.25
N ALA A 146 28.29 -15.80 -14.37
CA ALA A 146 27.18 -16.52 -13.78
C ALA A 146 26.28 -15.57 -12.95
N GLN A 147 26.89 -14.79 -12.05
CA GLN A 147 26.18 -13.81 -11.21
C GLN A 147 25.41 -12.78 -12.05
N ARG A 148 25.99 -12.32 -13.18
CA ARG A 148 25.29 -11.43 -14.09
C ARG A 148 24.03 -12.05 -14.70
N ASN A 149 24.08 -13.31 -15.12
CA ASN A 149 22.92 -14.01 -15.65
C ASN A 149 21.87 -14.26 -14.56
N GLN A 150 22.32 -14.61 -13.36
CA GLN A 150 21.44 -14.78 -12.18
C GLN A 150 20.75 -13.46 -11.78
N ALA A 151 21.47 -12.32 -11.82
CA ALA A 151 20.89 -11.01 -11.61
C ALA A 151 19.85 -10.64 -12.68
N GLY A 152 20.05 -11.09 -13.94
CA GLY A 152 19.05 -10.95 -14.99
C GLY A 152 17.75 -11.71 -14.69
N ASP A 153 17.85 -12.94 -14.14
CA ASP A 153 16.68 -13.71 -13.74
C ASP A 153 15.90 -13.04 -12.58
N GLN A 154 16.60 -12.31 -11.68
CA GLN A 154 15.96 -11.57 -10.60
C GLN A 154 15.09 -10.41 -11.12
N ILE A 155 15.39 -9.83 -12.29
CA ILE A 155 14.52 -8.85 -12.94
C ILE A 155 13.19 -9.51 -13.33
N VAL A 156 13.25 -10.73 -13.90
CA VAL A 156 12.03 -11.48 -14.26
C VAL A 156 11.20 -11.80 -13.01
N VAL A 157 11.85 -12.18 -11.91
CA VAL A 157 11.17 -12.41 -10.63
C VAL A 157 10.49 -11.13 -10.14
N ALA A 158 11.17 -9.98 -10.20
CA ALA A 158 10.62 -8.70 -9.79
C ALA A 158 9.42 -8.29 -10.66
N GLN A 159 9.46 -8.52 -11.98
CA GLN A 159 8.35 -8.27 -12.91
C GLN A 159 7.13 -9.15 -12.61
N GLN A 160 7.34 -10.44 -12.29
CA GLN A 160 6.21 -11.30 -11.90
C GLN A 160 5.65 -10.92 -10.53
N ASN A 161 6.50 -10.46 -9.60
CA ASN A 161 6.04 -9.93 -8.32
C ASN A 161 5.19 -8.66 -8.47
N GLU A 162 5.56 -7.73 -9.36
CA GLU A 162 4.73 -6.56 -9.67
C GLU A 162 3.35 -6.97 -10.17
N LYS A 163 3.26 -7.92 -11.11
CA LYS A 163 1.98 -8.42 -11.62
C LYS A 163 1.12 -9.06 -10.53
N ASP A 164 1.74 -9.79 -9.60
CA ASP A 164 1.01 -10.38 -8.48
C ASP A 164 0.49 -9.31 -7.50
N VAL A 165 1.30 -8.28 -7.20
CA VAL A 165 0.88 -7.13 -6.39
C VAL A 165 -0.25 -6.36 -7.07
N GLN A 166 -0.17 -6.11 -8.39
CA GLN A 166 -1.25 -5.47 -9.16
C GLN A 166 -2.56 -6.26 -9.02
N ARG A 167 -2.52 -7.59 -9.13
CA ARG A 167 -3.69 -8.45 -8.92
C ARG A 167 -4.23 -8.31 -7.49
N GLN A 168 -3.37 -8.36 -6.47
CA GLN A 168 -3.79 -8.23 -5.08
C GLN A 168 -4.49 -6.90 -4.81
N VAL A 169 -3.95 -5.79 -5.32
CA VAL A 169 -4.54 -4.45 -5.20
C VAL A 169 -5.88 -4.39 -5.95
N ALA A 170 -5.97 -4.97 -7.15
CA ALA A 170 -7.22 -5.05 -7.91
C ALA A 170 -8.31 -5.81 -7.15
N VAL A 171 -7.97 -6.94 -6.51
CA VAL A 171 -8.89 -7.73 -5.69
C VAL A 171 -9.37 -6.92 -4.48
N ALA A 172 -8.46 -6.26 -3.77
CA ALA A 172 -8.80 -5.41 -2.63
C ALA A 172 -9.72 -4.25 -3.03
N ALA A 173 -9.46 -3.59 -4.17
CA ALA A 173 -10.32 -2.55 -4.71
C ALA A 173 -11.70 -3.07 -5.09
N GLY A 174 -11.79 -4.24 -5.75
CA GLY A 174 -13.04 -4.89 -6.09
C GLY A 174 -13.88 -5.26 -4.87
N GLN A 175 -13.26 -5.82 -3.83
CA GLN A 175 -13.94 -6.16 -2.57
C GLN A 175 -14.41 -4.90 -1.82
N SER A 176 -13.60 -3.84 -1.78
CA SER A 176 -13.97 -2.57 -1.17
C SER A 176 -15.12 -1.90 -1.93
N TYR A 177 -15.11 -1.96 -3.25
CA TYR A 177 -16.20 -1.46 -4.09
C TYR A 177 -17.54 -2.18 -3.81
N LEU A 178 -17.52 -3.51 -3.74
CA LEU A 178 -18.70 -4.32 -3.39
C LEU A 178 -19.20 -3.98 -1.99
N ALA A 179 -18.30 -3.69 -1.03
CA ALA A 179 -18.69 -3.29 0.32
C ALA A 179 -19.52 -1.99 0.31
N ILE A 180 -19.17 -0.99 -0.51
CA ILE A 180 -19.96 0.25 -0.63
C ILE A 180 -21.37 -0.07 -1.12
N ILE A 181 -21.51 -0.91 -2.15
CA ILE A 181 -22.82 -1.30 -2.70
C ILE A 181 -23.66 -2.00 -1.64
N ALA A 182 -23.08 -2.95 -0.91
CA ALA A 182 -23.76 -3.66 0.16
C ALA A 182 -24.24 -2.71 1.28
N ARG A 183 -23.37 -1.77 1.72
CA ARG A 183 -23.70 -0.78 2.75
C ARG A 183 -24.79 0.18 2.29
N ARG A 184 -24.75 0.61 1.02
CA ARG A 184 -25.81 1.43 0.44
C ARG A 184 -27.16 0.71 0.45
N ARG A 185 -27.16 -0.59 0.11
CA ARG A 185 -28.40 -1.40 0.17
C ARG A 185 -28.98 -1.46 1.57
N VAL A 186 -28.13 -1.69 2.59
CA VAL A 186 -28.56 -1.70 4.00
C VAL A 186 -29.07 -0.34 4.44
N LEU A 187 -28.43 0.77 4.03
CA LEU A 187 -28.91 2.13 4.32
C LEU A 187 -30.31 2.37 3.72
N ASP A 188 -30.54 1.98 2.48
CA ASP A 188 -31.84 2.10 1.80
C ASP A 188 -32.92 1.29 2.54
N LEU A 189 -32.62 0.07 2.99
CA LEU A 189 -33.52 -0.75 3.79
C LEU A 189 -33.85 -0.10 5.15
N ASN A 190 -32.84 0.36 5.87
CA ASN A 190 -33.04 1.02 7.17
C ASN A 190 -33.83 2.33 7.03
N THR A 191 -33.59 3.10 5.97
CA THR A 191 -34.31 4.33 5.69
C THR A 191 -35.80 4.04 5.44
N ARG A 192 -36.12 3.04 4.65
CA ARG A 192 -37.51 2.60 4.41
C ARG A 192 -38.16 2.08 5.69
N ALA A 193 -37.44 1.30 6.50
CA ALA A 193 -37.96 0.81 7.78
C ALA A 193 -38.29 1.96 8.74
N ARG A 194 -37.39 2.95 8.89
CA ARG A 194 -37.60 4.14 9.68
C ARG A 194 -38.84 4.92 9.19
N ASP A 195 -38.97 5.11 7.88
CA ASP A 195 -40.11 5.87 7.33
C ASP A 195 -41.44 5.14 7.58
N ASN A 196 -41.48 3.81 7.49
CA ASN A 196 -42.61 2.99 7.84
C ASN A 196 -42.95 3.08 9.35
N ALA A 197 -41.93 2.96 10.22
CA ALA A 197 -42.08 3.09 11.66
C ALA A 197 -42.59 4.48 12.06
N LYS A 198 -42.12 5.54 11.38
CA LYS A 198 -42.62 6.91 11.57
C LYS A 198 -44.09 7.03 11.18
N ALA A 199 -44.50 6.53 10.02
CA ALA A 199 -45.87 6.54 9.58
C ALA A 199 -46.79 5.81 10.58
N HIS A 200 -46.33 4.70 11.15
CA HIS A 200 -47.04 3.94 12.17
C HIS A 200 -47.13 4.73 13.50
N PHE A 201 -46.06 5.37 13.93
CA PHE A 201 -46.05 6.24 15.11
C PHE A 201 -47.04 7.42 14.95
N ASP A 202 -46.98 8.11 13.80
CA ASP A 202 -47.89 9.24 13.52
C ASP A 202 -49.35 8.78 13.56
N PHE A 203 -49.68 7.63 13.01
CA PHE A 203 -51.03 7.06 13.09
C PHE A 203 -51.45 6.69 14.51
N ALA A 204 -50.59 6.05 15.29
CA ALA A 204 -50.83 5.69 16.68
C ALA A 204 -51.07 6.95 17.56
N ASN A 205 -50.30 8.02 17.31
CA ASN A 205 -50.41 9.29 18.00
C ASN A 205 -51.72 10.04 17.65
N GLN A 206 -52.11 10.06 16.38
CA GLN A 206 -53.40 10.61 15.94
C GLN A 206 -54.58 9.89 16.63
N ARG A 207 -54.54 8.56 16.71
CA ARG A 207 -55.57 7.77 17.43
C ARG A 207 -55.60 8.08 18.92
N LEU A 208 -54.45 8.30 19.56
CA LEU A 208 -54.37 8.70 20.96
C LEU A 208 -55.01 10.08 21.18
N GLN A 209 -54.67 11.06 20.32
CA GLN A 209 -55.24 12.41 20.37
C GLN A 209 -56.75 12.41 20.15
N GLY A 210 -57.27 11.54 19.28
CA GLY A 210 -58.70 11.33 19.06
C GLY A 210 -59.41 10.52 20.12
N GLY A 211 -58.71 10.11 21.20
CA GLY A 211 -59.30 9.34 22.32
C GLY A 211 -59.58 7.86 21.99
N LEU A 212 -59.17 7.38 20.82
CA LEU A 212 -59.38 6.01 20.34
C LEU A 212 -58.14 5.11 20.50
N GLY A 213 -57.02 5.68 20.95
CA GLY A 213 -55.73 4.98 21.07
C GLY A 213 -55.23 4.88 22.51
N SER A 214 -54.37 3.89 22.76
CA SER A 214 -53.66 3.72 24.03
C SER A 214 -52.32 4.46 24.01
N ARG A 215 -52.00 5.17 25.10
CA ARG A 215 -50.68 5.79 25.30
C ARG A 215 -49.53 4.78 25.18
N LEU A 216 -49.74 3.52 25.64
CA LEU A 216 -48.80 2.45 25.54
C LEU A 216 -48.46 2.13 24.07
N ASN A 217 -49.47 2.11 23.19
CA ASN A 217 -49.27 1.84 21.76
C ASN A 217 -48.47 2.97 21.06
N ALA A 218 -48.77 4.23 21.39
CA ALA A 218 -48.02 5.38 20.87
C ALA A 218 -46.56 5.35 21.31
N LEU A 219 -46.26 5.07 22.60
CA LEU A 219 -44.91 4.98 23.12
C LEU A 219 -44.10 3.81 22.49
N ARG A 220 -44.77 2.65 22.22
CA ARG A 220 -44.12 1.52 21.55
C ARG A 220 -43.77 1.86 20.09
N ALA A 221 -44.67 2.54 19.39
CA ALA A 221 -44.43 2.98 18.03
C ALA A 221 -43.33 4.04 17.96
N GLU A 222 -43.27 4.97 18.92
CA GLU A 222 -42.22 5.96 19.07
C GLU A 222 -40.85 5.29 19.32
N GLN A 223 -40.80 4.29 20.22
CA GLN A 223 -39.59 3.53 20.49
C GLN A 223 -39.05 2.84 19.24
N GLU A 224 -39.91 2.24 18.41
CA GLU A 224 -39.50 1.58 17.16
C GLU A 224 -38.96 2.61 16.16
N PHE A 225 -39.64 3.73 15.96
CA PHE A 225 -39.16 4.80 15.09
C PHE A 225 -37.77 5.31 15.52
N LEU A 226 -37.56 5.60 16.81
CA LEU A 226 -36.26 6.05 17.32
C LEU A 226 -35.16 4.98 17.19
N SER A 227 -35.54 3.71 17.38
CA SER A 227 -34.61 2.57 17.15
C SER A 227 -34.18 2.47 15.69
N ASP A 228 -35.10 2.62 14.76
CA ASP A 228 -34.79 2.57 13.33
C ASP A 228 -34.03 3.82 12.86
N ASP A 229 -34.29 5.00 13.44
CA ASP A 229 -33.51 6.21 13.19
C ASP A 229 -32.04 6.04 13.60
N THR A 230 -31.78 5.44 14.76
CA THR A 230 -30.42 5.09 15.19
C THR A 230 -29.71 4.17 14.18
N ARG A 231 -30.42 3.18 13.61
CA ARG A 231 -29.85 2.28 12.59
C ARG A 231 -29.54 2.97 11.28
N VAL A 232 -30.29 4.00 10.91
CA VAL A 232 -29.98 4.85 9.74
C VAL A 232 -28.67 5.58 9.95
N GLU A 233 -28.47 6.21 11.12
CA GLU A 233 -27.23 6.91 11.45
C GLU A 233 -26.01 5.97 11.47
N GLU A 234 -26.16 4.77 12.04
CA GLU A 234 -25.12 3.74 12.00
C GLU A 234 -24.78 3.32 10.54
N ALA A 235 -25.80 3.14 9.69
CA ALA A 235 -25.60 2.79 8.29
C ALA A 235 -24.93 3.90 7.49
N LEU A 236 -25.24 5.19 7.78
CA LEU A 236 -24.58 6.35 7.18
C LEU A 236 -23.07 6.36 7.53
N LEU A 237 -22.72 6.13 8.79
CA LEU A 237 -21.32 6.03 9.19
C LEU A 237 -20.60 4.90 8.46
N LEU A 238 -21.22 3.72 8.38
CA LEU A 238 -20.61 2.54 7.74
C LEU A 238 -20.39 2.74 6.23
N ILE A 239 -21.24 3.48 5.54
CA ILE A 239 -21.03 3.79 4.12
C ILE A 239 -19.88 4.79 3.95
N GLN A 240 -19.79 5.83 4.80
CA GLN A 240 -18.68 6.76 4.78
C GLN A 240 -17.34 6.07 4.99
N LEU A 241 -17.24 5.17 5.98
CA LEU A 241 -16.02 4.39 6.22
C LEU A 241 -15.66 3.50 5.02
N ALA A 242 -16.64 2.91 4.33
CA ALA A 242 -16.37 2.10 3.14
C ALA A 242 -15.91 2.98 1.95
N GLN A 243 -16.47 4.19 1.80
CA GLN A 243 -16.05 5.15 0.78
C GLN A 243 -14.62 5.66 1.01
N GLU A 244 -14.25 5.95 2.25
CA GLU A 244 -12.87 6.30 2.62
C GLU A 244 -11.89 5.15 2.34
N ALA A 245 -12.27 3.91 2.69
CA ALA A 245 -11.44 2.73 2.43
C ALA A 245 -11.19 2.53 0.93
N LEU A 246 -12.18 2.74 0.08
CA LEU A 246 -11.98 2.70 -1.37
C LEU A 246 -11.12 3.87 -1.84
N GLY A 247 -11.32 5.09 -1.30
CA GLY A 247 -10.50 6.27 -1.61
C GLY A 247 -9.00 6.01 -1.40
N VAL A 248 -8.63 5.43 -0.27
CA VAL A 248 -7.24 5.04 0.03
C VAL A 248 -6.70 4.05 -1.01
N LEU A 249 -7.50 3.04 -1.39
CA LEU A 249 -7.05 2.02 -2.36
C LEU A 249 -6.86 2.57 -3.77
N VAL A 250 -7.71 3.50 -4.20
CA VAL A 250 -7.62 4.11 -5.55
C VAL A 250 -6.67 5.32 -5.58
N GLY A 251 -6.06 5.68 -4.44
CA GLY A 251 -5.15 6.82 -4.32
C GLY A 251 -5.88 8.16 -4.57
N ALA A 252 -7.10 8.31 -4.03
CA ALA A 252 -7.84 9.56 -4.02
C ALA A 252 -7.57 10.34 -2.72
N ASP A 253 -7.69 11.68 -2.78
CA ASP A 253 -7.51 12.55 -1.61
C ASP A 253 -8.73 12.59 -0.67
N GLY A 254 -9.80 11.83 -0.98
CA GLY A 254 -11.04 11.78 -0.20
C GLY A 254 -11.90 10.56 -0.51
N PRO A 255 -13.13 10.53 0.04
CA PRO A 255 -14.03 9.40 -0.11
C PRO A 255 -14.45 9.20 -1.58
N VAL A 256 -14.51 7.95 -2.01
CA VAL A 256 -14.91 7.54 -3.36
C VAL A 256 -16.14 6.66 -3.29
N ASP A 257 -17.13 6.95 -4.13
CA ASP A 257 -18.40 6.25 -4.19
C ASP A 257 -18.52 5.31 -5.39
N ALA A 258 -19.30 4.25 -5.25
CA ALA A 258 -19.59 3.27 -6.29
C ALA A 258 -20.83 3.67 -7.09
N VAL A 259 -20.77 3.59 -8.42
CA VAL A 259 -21.91 3.99 -9.31
C VAL A 259 -22.73 2.80 -9.74
N ASP A 260 -22.08 1.75 -10.24
CA ASP A 260 -22.70 0.62 -10.93
C ASP A 260 -22.70 -0.66 -10.12
N TYR A 261 -23.61 -1.55 -10.47
CA TYR A 261 -23.67 -2.90 -9.90
C TYR A 261 -22.92 -3.85 -10.84
N PRO A 262 -21.75 -4.38 -10.45
CA PRO A 262 -20.98 -5.21 -11.36
C PRO A 262 -21.68 -6.54 -11.66
N VAL A 263 -21.69 -6.93 -12.91
CA VAL A 263 -22.15 -8.24 -13.35
C VAL A 263 -20.94 -9.10 -13.65
N PHE A 264 -20.80 -10.21 -12.92
CA PHE A 264 -19.70 -11.14 -13.10
C PHE A 264 -20.10 -12.27 -14.05
N ASN A 265 -19.39 -12.37 -15.19
CA ASN A 265 -19.53 -13.48 -16.10
C ASN A 265 -18.62 -14.63 -15.63
N ILE A 266 -19.23 -15.66 -15.06
CA ILE A 266 -18.51 -16.85 -14.61
C ILE A 266 -18.35 -17.79 -15.80
N PRO A 267 -17.14 -18.13 -16.23
CA PRO A 267 -16.91 -19.08 -17.31
C PRO A 267 -17.18 -20.52 -16.85
N ASP A 268 -17.78 -21.32 -17.71
CA ASP A 268 -18.03 -22.75 -17.44
C ASP A 268 -16.73 -23.58 -17.43
N GLU A 269 -15.70 -23.12 -18.17
CA GLU A 269 -14.43 -23.84 -18.26
C GLU A 269 -13.52 -23.62 -17.06
N LEU A 270 -12.90 -24.71 -16.61
CA LEU A 270 -11.81 -24.70 -15.62
C LEU A 270 -10.61 -23.93 -16.17
N GLY A 271 -10.34 -22.75 -15.63
CA GLY A 271 -9.07 -22.06 -15.88
C GLY A 271 -7.89 -22.95 -15.49
N GLN A 272 -6.78 -22.82 -16.21
CA GLN A 272 -5.55 -23.51 -15.83
C GLN A 272 -4.93 -22.80 -14.63
N VAL A 273 -4.63 -23.53 -13.56
CA VAL A 273 -3.98 -23.04 -12.33
C VAL A 273 -2.67 -22.30 -12.65
N THR A 274 -1.98 -22.73 -13.71
CA THR A 274 -0.71 -22.16 -14.16
C THR A 274 -0.79 -20.71 -14.63
N ASN A 275 -1.97 -20.18 -14.97
CA ASN A 275 -2.12 -18.79 -15.43
C ASN A 275 -2.22 -17.77 -14.28
N ARG A 276 -2.29 -18.23 -13.04
CA ARG A 276 -2.32 -17.34 -11.86
C ARG A 276 -0.99 -16.62 -11.67
N SER A 277 -1.03 -15.34 -11.30
CA SER A 277 0.17 -14.52 -11.10
C SER A 277 1.07 -15.02 -9.96
N ASP A 278 0.49 -15.54 -8.88
CA ASP A 278 1.21 -16.14 -7.75
C ASP A 278 1.99 -17.39 -8.16
N ILE A 279 1.40 -18.25 -9.00
CA ILE A 279 2.08 -19.43 -9.55
C ILE A 279 3.17 -19.02 -10.57
N GLN A 280 2.91 -18.02 -11.41
CA GLN A 280 3.92 -17.47 -12.33
C GLN A 280 5.11 -16.87 -11.59
N LEU A 281 4.89 -16.19 -10.47
CA LEU A 281 5.94 -15.69 -9.61
C LEU A 281 6.81 -16.85 -9.04
N LEU A 282 6.17 -17.92 -8.57
CA LEU A 282 6.89 -19.11 -8.07
C LEU A 282 7.66 -19.83 -9.16
N LEU A 283 7.13 -19.91 -10.37
CA LEU A 283 7.83 -20.45 -11.54
C LEU A 283 9.07 -19.61 -11.89
N ALA A 284 8.96 -18.29 -11.86
CA ALA A 284 10.09 -17.41 -12.08
C ALA A 284 11.17 -17.57 -10.98
N ARG A 285 10.77 -17.69 -9.72
CA ARG A 285 11.69 -17.96 -8.60
C ARG A 285 12.37 -19.32 -8.73
N GLU A 286 11.64 -20.36 -9.15
CA GLU A 286 12.20 -21.69 -9.39
C GLU A 286 13.22 -21.65 -10.52
N ALA A 287 12.93 -20.97 -11.64
CA ALA A 287 13.85 -20.83 -12.76
C ALA A 287 15.14 -20.11 -12.35
N ALA A 288 15.03 -19.04 -11.54
CA ALA A 288 16.18 -18.32 -10.99
C ALA A 288 17.03 -19.23 -10.07
N ALA A 289 16.39 -19.95 -9.14
CA ALA A 289 17.11 -20.89 -8.26
C ALA A 289 17.73 -22.07 -9.02
N GLN A 290 17.05 -22.57 -10.04
CA GLN A 290 17.59 -23.63 -10.92
C GLN A 290 18.86 -23.16 -11.65
N ARG A 291 18.91 -21.88 -12.10
CA ARG A 291 20.12 -21.30 -12.70
C ARG A 291 21.25 -21.21 -11.67
N VAL A 292 20.96 -20.71 -10.45
CA VAL A 292 21.95 -20.62 -9.37
C VAL A 292 22.55 -21.99 -9.05
N PHE A 293 21.71 -23.03 -8.96
CA PHE A 293 22.18 -24.40 -8.77
C PHE A 293 22.99 -24.93 -9.97
N SER A 294 22.49 -24.73 -11.19
CA SER A 294 23.15 -25.22 -12.42
C SER A 294 24.51 -24.54 -12.66
N ASP A 295 24.65 -23.28 -12.21
CA ASP A 295 25.90 -22.53 -12.34
C ASP A 295 26.98 -22.91 -11.31
N SER A 296 26.67 -23.77 -10.32
CA SER A 296 27.61 -24.16 -9.25
C SER A 296 28.93 -24.80 -9.73
N TRP A 297 28.98 -25.36 -10.92
CA TRP A 297 30.20 -25.89 -11.49
C TRP A 297 31.18 -24.79 -11.89
N LYS A 298 30.70 -23.59 -12.21
CA LYS A 298 31.51 -22.43 -12.62
C LYS A 298 32.38 -21.92 -11.46
N ASP A 299 32.04 -22.21 -10.21
CA ASP A 299 32.84 -21.88 -9.03
C ASP A 299 34.17 -22.63 -8.99
N ARG A 300 34.32 -23.70 -9.80
CA ARG A 300 35.54 -24.50 -9.94
C ARG A 300 36.41 -24.09 -11.12
N LEU A 301 35.91 -23.17 -11.95
CA LEU A 301 36.66 -22.72 -13.11
C LEU A 301 37.78 -21.73 -12.71
N PRO A 302 38.89 -21.70 -13.48
CA PRO A 302 39.95 -20.73 -13.25
C PRO A 302 39.46 -19.30 -13.51
N SER A 303 40.09 -18.34 -12.83
CA SER A 303 39.94 -16.90 -13.12
C SER A 303 41.28 -16.34 -13.65
N LEU A 304 41.16 -15.36 -14.54
CA LEU A 304 42.31 -14.65 -15.12
C LEU A 304 42.04 -13.13 -15.01
N ASN A 305 42.92 -12.45 -14.30
CA ASN A 305 42.83 -11.00 -14.11
C ASN A 305 44.18 -10.37 -14.53
N ALA A 306 44.14 -9.29 -15.27
CA ALA A 306 45.31 -8.44 -15.54
C ALA A 306 45.22 -7.17 -14.70
N ALA A 307 46.37 -6.71 -14.21
CA ALA A 307 46.47 -5.46 -13.48
C ALA A 307 47.71 -4.68 -13.96
N PHE A 308 47.55 -3.38 -14.08
CA PHE A 308 48.61 -2.41 -14.35
C PHE A 308 48.56 -1.31 -13.29
N THR A 309 49.69 -1.14 -12.57
CA THR A 309 49.75 -0.25 -11.42
C THR A 309 50.99 0.65 -11.50
N PRO A 310 50.91 1.81 -12.13
CA PRO A 310 51.93 2.86 -11.98
C PRO A 310 51.88 3.45 -10.57
N SER A 311 53.04 3.76 -10.02
CA SER A 311 53.19 4.36 -8.68
C SER A 311 54.25 5.42 -8.65
N LEU A 312 53.98 6.50 -7.88
CA LEU A 312 54.90 7.58 -7.56
C LEU A 312 55.14 7.58 -6.06
N LEU A 313 56.40 7.64 -5.65
CA LEU A 313 56.84 7.65 -4.24
C LEU A 313 57.62 8.93 -3.95
N GLU A 314 57.17 9.74 -3.00
CA GLU A 314 57.80 11.02 -2.61
C GLU A 314 57.86 11.16 -1.08
N PRO A 315 59.05 11.50 -0.56
CA PRO A 315 60.36 11.42 -1.19
C PRO A 315 60.80 9.96 -1.42
N PRO A 316 61.50 9.66 -2.51
CA PRO A 316 62.02 8.33 -2.72
C PRO A 316 63.15 8.05 -1.70
N GLY A 317 63.27 6.78 -1.27
CA GLY A 317 64.44 6.34 -0.51
C GLY A 317 65.70 6.23 -1.42
N LEU A 318 66.90 6.06 -0.79
CA LEU A 318 68.19 6.03 -1.50
C LEU A 318 68.22 5.01 -2.64
N PHE A 319 67.50 3.86 -2.51
CA PHE A 319 67.47 2.78 -3.50
C PHE A 319 66.11 2.64 -4.18
N ALA A 320 65.10 3.50 -3.83
CA ALA A 320 63.78 3.47 -4.40
C ALA A 320 63.65 4.45 -5.56
N LYS A 321 63.04 4.04 -6.68
CA LYS A 321 62.73 4.94 -7.79
C LYS A 321 61.48 5.76 -7.42
N ALA A 322 61.54 7.09 -7.68
CA ALA A 322 60.38 7.95 -7.48
C ALA A 322 59.17 7.50 -8.30
N ALA A 323 59.39 7.08 -9.54
CA ALA A 323 58.35 6.55 -10.40
C ALA A 323 58.62 5.07 -10.73
N SER A 324 57.64 4.22 -10.57
CA SER A 324 57.69 2.81 -10.92
C SER A 324 56.34 2.33 -11.46
N TRP A 325 56.34 1.21 -12.15
CA TRP A 325 55.11 0.58 -12.61
C TRP A 325 55.21 -0.95 -12.46
N ARG A 326 54.07 -1.60 -12.29
CA ARG A 326 53.93 -3.04 -12.24
C ARG A 326 52.82 -3.47 -13.18
N ALA A 327 53.10 -4.42 -14.07
CA ALA A 327 52.12 -5.14 -14.87
C ALA A 327 52.11 -6.58 -14.42
N GLN A 328 50.94 -7.12 -14.13
CA GLN A 328 50.79 -8.51 -13.69
C GLN A 328 49.58 -9.16 -14.33
N VAL A 329 49.66 -10.45 -14.61
CA VAL A 329 48.55 -11.30 -14.99
C VAL A 329 48.43 -12.38 -13.92
N LEU A 330 47.30 -12.42 -13.24
CA LEU A 330 47.03 -13.40 -12.19
C LEU A 330 46.10 -14.48 -12.73
N PHE A 331 46.59 -15.71 -12.81
CA PHE A 331 45.79 -16.90 -13.09
C PHE A 331 45.58 -17.65 -11.78
N ALA A 332 44.33 -17.81 -11.34
CA ALA A 332 44.00 -18.50 -10.11
C ALA A 332 43.08 -19.68 -10.39
N VAL A 333 43.48 -20.85 -9.89
CA VAL A 333 42.67 -22.10 -9.96
C VAL A 333 42.45 -22.61 -8.56
N PRO A 334 41.19 -22.77 -8.14
CA PRO A 334 40.89 -23.30 -6.83
C PRO A 334 41.07 -24.85 -6.84
N LEU A 335 42.13 -25.34 -6.24
CA LEU A 335 42.43 -26.78 -6.23
C LEU A 335 41.75 -27.53 -5.08
N PHE A 336 41.79 -26.96 -3.87
CA PHE A 336 41.23 -27.55 -2.66
C PHE A 336 40.67 -26.48 -1.73
N ASP A 337 39.50 -26.71 -1.18
CA ASP A 337 38.76 -25.74 -0.36
C ASP A 337 38.10 -26.39 0.87
N SER A 338 38.58 -27.54 1.31
CA SER A 338 38.05 -28.29 2.46
C SER A 338 36.52 -28.56 2.38
N GLY A 339 35.95 -28.59 1.18
CA GLY A 339 34.55 -28.89 0.96
C GLY A 339 33.61 -27.65 0.91
N PHE A 340 34.16 -26.45 0.97
CA PHE A 340 33.35 -25.20 0.95
C PHE A 340 32.39 -25.16 -0.26
N ARG A 341 32.89 -25.36 -1.47
CA ARG A 341 32.03 -25.35 -2.68
C ARG A 341 31.04 -26.51 -2.75
N ALA A 342 31.39 -27.65 -2.14
CA ALA A 342 30.47 -28.78 -2.06
C ALA A 342 29.28 -28.42 -1.12
N GLY A 343 29.59 -27.76 -0.01
CA GLY A 343 28.57 -27.21 0.92
C GLY A 343 27.68 -26.15 0.25
N GLU A 344 28.27 -25.18 -0.46
CA GLU A 344 27.50 -24.18 -1.22
C GLU A 344 26.58 -24.83 -2.26
N LYS A 345 27.08 -25.81 -3.01
CA LYS A 345 26.24 -26.53 -3.98
C LYS A 345 25.08 -27.27 -3.30
N ALA A 346 25.33 -27.89 -2.13
CA ALA A 346 24.29 -28.57 -1.35
C ALA A 346 23.24 -27.55 -0.82
N GLN A 347 23.66 -26.38 -0.37
CA GLN A 347 22.77 -25.29 0.03
C GLN A 347 21.90 -24.84 -1.15
N ARG A 348 22.49 -24.54 -2.32
CA ARG A 348 21.74 -24.13 -3.52
C ARG A 348 20.75 -25.21 -3.98
N LEU A 349 21.07 -26.50 -3.80
CA LEU A 349 20.13 -27.59 -4.06
C LEU A 349 18.97 -27.61 -3.07
N ALA A 350 19.26 -27.38 -1.78
CA ALA A 350 18.22 -27.28 -0.76
C ALA A 350 17.28 -26.11 -1.01
N ASP A 351 17.81 -24.93 -1.38
CA ASP A 351 17.04 -23.73 -1.72
C ASP A 351 16.13 -23.98 -2.94
N LEU A 352 16.67 -24.60 -4.00
CA LEU A 352 15.88 -25.01 -5.17
C LEU A 352 14.75 -25.99 -4.78
N SER A 353 15.07 -26.97 -3.94
CA SER A 353 14.09 -27.97 -3.50
C SER A 353 12.99 -27.32 -2.66
N SER A 354 13.33 -26.36 -1.79
CA SER A 354 12.39 -25.56 -1.01
C SER A 354 11.41 -24.82 -1.92
N ILE A 355 11.91 -24.12 -2.96
CA ILE A 355 11.05 -23.40 -3.91
C ILE A 355 10.15 -24.36 -4.70
N LYS A 356 10.65 -25.54 -5.09
CA LYS A 356 9.83 -26.57 -5.75
C LYS A 356 8.69 -27.05 -4.87
N PHE A 357 8.94 -27.26 -3.58
CA PHE A 357 7.90 -27.64 -2.63
C PHE A 357 6.90 -26.50 -2.41
N GLN A 358 7.36 -25.24 -2.31
CA GLN A 358 6.48 -24.07 -2.22
C GLN A 358 5.54 -24.01 -3.44
N ARG A 359 6.07 -24.16 -4.65
CA ARG A 359 5.26 -24.18 -5.88
C ARG A 359 4.24 -25.31 -5.87
N THR A 360 4.67 -26.54 -5.55
CA THR A 360 3.76 -27.70 -5.50
C THR A 360 2.66 -27.52 -4.47
N ASN A 361 2.97 -26.89 -3.32
CA ASN A 361 1.98 -26.57 -2.31
C ASN A 361 0.99 -25.50 -2.81
N ALA A 362 1.50 -24.42 -3.39
CA ALA A 362 0.67 -23.35 -3.96
C ALA A 362 -0.25 -23.86 -5.09
N GLU A 363 0.22 -24.77 -5.95
CA GLU A 363 -0.62 -25.40 -6.97
C GLU A 363 -1.76 -26.24 -6.37
N ARG A 364 -1.48 -26.94 -5.25
CA ARG A 364 -2.52 -27.71 -4.52
C ARG A 364 -3.52 -26.79 -3.83
N GLU A 365 -3.04 -25.71 -3.20
CA GLU A 365 -3.87 -24.68 -2.58
C GLU A 365 -4.76 -24.00 -3.62
N ALA A 366 -4.21 -23.58 -4.75
CA ALA A 366 -4.96 -22.99 -5.85
C ALA A 366 -6.05 -23.93 -6.40
N ALA A 367 -5.74 -25.21 -6.57
CA ALA A 367 -6.74 -26.20 -6.97
C ALA A 367 -7.84 -26.40 -5.92
N SER A 368 -7.51 -26.32 -4.63
CA SER A 368 -8.47 -26.36 -3.52
C SER A 368 -9.33 -25.11 -3.48
N GLU A 369 -8.72 -23.92 -3.63
CA GLU A 369 -9.43 -22.63 -3.69
C GLU A 369 -10.46 -22.60 -4.81
N ILE A 370 -10.11 -23.07 -6.01
CA ILE A 370 -11.06 -23.13 -7.15
C ILE A 370 -12.26 -23.99 -6.81
N ARG A 371 -12.07 -25.16 -6.18
CA ARG A 371 -13.18 -26.02 -5.76
C ARG A 371 -14.04 -25.35 -4.70
N ALA A 372 -13.40 -24.81 -3.65
CA ALA A 372 -14.10 -24.13 -2.56
C ALA A 372 -14.87 -22.89 -3.06
N ALA A 373 -14.28 -22.09 -3.96
CA ALA A 373 -14.96 -20.94 -4.54
C ALA A 373 -16.17 -21.31 -5.37
N ARG A 374 -16.13 -22.43 -6.12
CA ARG A 374 -17.31 -22.96 -6.85
C ARG A 374 -18.41 -23.40 -5.92
N ASP A 375 -18.06 -24.18 -4.89
CA ASP A 375 -19.02 -24.64 -3.89
C ASP A 375 -19.63 -23.44 -3.15
N SER A 376 -18.83 -22.41 -2.88
CA SER A 376 -19.27 -21.15 -2.29
C SER A 376 -20.29 -20.43 -3.19
N VAL A 377 -20.03 -20.27 -4.48
CA VAL A 377 -20.98 -19.65 -5.43
C VAL A 377 -22.28 -20.46 -5.47
N ALA A 378 -22.21 -21.79 -5.57
CA ALA A 378 -23.42 -22.64 -5.60
C ALA A 378 -24.21 -22.52 -4.29
N SER A 379 -23.54 -22.47 -3.13
CA SER A 379 -24.17 -22.35 -1.82
C SER A 379 -24.80 -20.97 -1.62
N THR A 380 -24.04 -19.89 -1.92
CA THR A 380 -24.53 -18.51 -1.77
C THR A 380 -25.67 -18.20 -2.73
N THR A 381 -25.68 -18.79 -3.94
CA THR A 381 -26.83 -18.68 -4.86
C THR A 381 -28.10 -19.28 -4.25
N ARG A 382 -28.00 -20.47 -3.67
CA ARG A 382 -29.15 -21.08 -2.99
C ARG A 382 -29.62 -20.28 -1.78
N ALA A 383 -28.66 -19.77 -0.98
CA ALA A 383 -28.95 -18.93 0.19
C ALA A 383 -29.65 -17.62 -0.21
N PHE A 384 -29.15 -16.95 -1.26
CA PHE A 384 -29.78 -15.72 -1.78
C PHE A 384 -31.20 -15.98 -2.27
N ASN A 385 -31.43 -17.04 -3.07
CA ASN A 385 -32.76 -17.40 -3.55
C ASN A 385 -33.75 -17.74 -2.40
N ALA A 386 -33.27 -18.39 -1.36
CA ALA A 386 -34.10 -18.67 -0.17
C ALA A 386 -34.41 -17.40 0.62
N ALA A 387 -33.41 -16.50 0.81
CA ALA A 387 -33.59 -15.23 1.48
C ALA A 387 -34.57 -14.31 0.71
N GLN A 388 -34.48 -14.29 -0.63
CA GLN A 388 -35.41 -13.55 -1.48
C GLN A 388 -36.85 -14.04 -1.31
N GLN A 389 -37.09 -15.34 -1.32
CA GLN A 389 -38.40 -15.91 -1.09
C GLN A 389 -38.95 -15.63 0.31
N ALA A 390 -38.06 -15.64 1.33
CA ALA A 390 -38.43 -15.27 2.69
C ALA A 390 -38.87 -13.80 2.79
N THR A 391 -38.14 -12.91 2.11
CA THR A 391 -38.47 -11.47 2.00
C THR A 391 -39.85 -11.26 1.38
N ASP A 392 -40.14 -11.94 0.27
CA ASP A 392 -41.45 -11.84 -0.40
C ASP A 392 -42.58 -12.26 0.53
N ARG A 393 -42.40 -13.31 1.35
CA ARG A 393 -43.40 -13.78 2.32
C ARG A 393 -43.53 -12.81 3.50
N ALA A 394 -42.42 -12.30 4.05
CA ALA A 394 -42.45 -11.34 5.15
C ALA A 394 -43.20 -10.06 4.76
N ASN A 395 -42.95 -9.54 3.54
CA ASN A 395 -43.62 -8.38 3.02
C ASN A 395 -45.16 -8.60 2.85
N GLN A 396 -45.54 -9.81 2.42
CA GLN A 396 -46.96 -10.19 2.37
C GLN A 396 -47.60 -10.21 3.77
N VAL A 397 -46.90 -10.71 4.80
CA VAL A 397 -47.36 -10.70 6.20
C VAL A 397 -47.56 -9.26 6.70
N VAL A 398 -46.56 -8.38 6.45
CA VAL A 398 -46.69 -6.94 6.85
C VAL A 398 -47.92 -6.32 6.20
N MET A 399 -48.16 -6.54 4.92
CA MET A 399 -49.30 -5.97 4.20
C MET A 399 -50.62 -6.46 4.75
N ILE A 400 -50.75 -7.76 5.04
CA ILE A 400 -51.99 -8.33 5.62
C ILE A 400 -52.22 -7.81 7.04
N THR A 401 -51.18 -7.76 7.86
CA THR A 401 -51.26 -7.32 9.26
C THR A 401 -51.59 -5.83 9.38
N ASP A 402 -51.04 -4.99 8.49
CA ASP A 402 -51.33 -3.56 8.44
C ASP A 402 -52.81 -3.30 8.10
N VAL A 403 -53.36 -4.00 7.09
CA VAL A 403 -54.78 -3.94 6.75
C VAL A 403 -55.65 -4.40 7.92
N ALA A 404 -55.35 -5.56 8.53
CA ALA A 404 -56.08 -6.10 9.67
C ALA A 404 -56.07 -5.13 10.88
N PHE A 405 -54.93 -4.44 11.11
CA PHE A 405 -54.82 -3.44 12.18
C PHE A 405 -55.71 -2.20 11.94
N ARG A 406 -55.75 -1.72 10.70
CA ARG A 406 -56.62 -0.56 10.34
C ARG A 406 -58.09 -0.88 10.53
N GLU A 407 -58.51 -2.10 10.20
CA GLU A 407 -59.88 -2.62 10.40
C GLU A 407 -60.16 -3.06 11.84
N GLY A 408 -59.17 -2.97 12.76
CA GLY A 408 -59.32 -3.35 14.17
C GLY A 408 -59.26 -4.85 14.43
N ALA A 409 -58.91 -5.67 13.48
CA ALA A 409 -58.80 -7.14 13.58
C ALA A 409 -57.42 -7.64 14.05
N SER A 410 -56.42 -6.79 14.14
CA SER A 410 -55.08 -7.09 14.63
C SER A 410 -54.63 -6.09 15.70
N THR A 411 -53.64 -6.50 16.49
CA THR A 411 -53.08 -5.67 17.56
C THR A 411 -51.86 -4.87 17.08
N ASN A 412 -51.59 -3.73 17.75
CA ASN A 412 -50.37 -2.92 17.46
C ASN A 412 -49.08 -3.71 17.55
N ILE A 413 -48.99 -4.69 18.46
CA ILE A 413 -47.82 -5.49 18.67
C ILE A 413 -47.58 -6.44 17.49
N GLU A 414 -48.63 -6.99 16.90
CA GLU A 414 -48.53 -7.84 15.71
C GLU A 414 -48.01 -7.09 14.50
N VAL A 415 -48.42 -5.83 14.31
CA VAL A 415 -47.87 -4.96 13.24
C VAL A 415 -46.39 -4.71 13.44
N LEU A 416 -45.97 -4.30 14.66
CA LEU A 416 -44.58 -4.04 14.98
C LEU A 416 -43.72 -5.28 14.81
N ASP A 417 -44.21 -6.45 15.24
CA ASP A 417 -43.47 -7.71 15.09
C ASP A 417 -43.33 -8.11 13.61
N ALA A 418 -44.40 -7.94 12.80
CA ALA A 418 -44.36 -8.20 11.37
C ALA A 418 -43.35 -7.26 10.65
N GLN A 419 -43.35 -5.97 11.00
CA GLN A 419 -42.43 -4.97 10.45
C GLN A 419 -40.97 -5.29 10.81
N ARG A 420 -40.69 -5.66 12.08
CA ARG A 420 -39.35 -6.08 12.52
C ARG A 420 -38.86 -7.31 11.77
N GLN A 421 -39.72 -8.33 11.67
CA GLN A 421 -39.40 -9.56 10.98
C GLN A 421 -39.12 -9.31 9.49
N ALA A 422 -39.90 -8.48 8.81
CA ALA A 422 -39.71 -8.13 7.42
C ALA A 422 -38.38 -7.41 7.22
N ARG A 423 -38.07 -6.41 8.04
CA ARG A 423 -36.78 -5.69 8.01
C ARG A 423 -35.60 -6.64 8.21
N ASP A 424 -35.68 -7.54 9.21
CA ASP A 424 -34.59 -8.46 9.52
C ASP A 424 -34.35 -9.44 8.37
N VAL A 425 -35.40 -9.95 7.73
CA VAL A 425 -35.34 -10.84 6.56
C VAL A 425 -34.82 -10.09 5.31
N GLU A 426 -35.27 -8.83 5.08
CA GLU A 426 -34.73 -7.99 4.00
C GLU A 426 -33.24 -7.69 4.17
N THR A 427 -32.82 -7.41 5.40
CA THR A 427 -31.39 -7.21 5.70
C THR A 427 -30.60 -8.49 5.45
N GLN A 428 -31.14 -9.66 5.84
CA GLN A 428 -30.52 -10.94 5.57
C GLN A 428 -30.43 -11.24 4.06
N ALA A 429 -31.43 -10.86 3.26
CA ALA A 429 -31.39 -10.99 1.80
C ALA A 429 -30.31 -10.08 1.18
N ALA A 430 -30.15 -8.86 1.68
CA ALA A 430 -29.08 -7.96 1.22
C ALA A 430 -27.68 -8.51 1.57
N ILE A 431 -27.50 -9.10 2.75
CA ILE A 431 -26.25 -9.77 3.14
C ILE A 431 -25.98 -11.00 2.25
N ALA A 432 -27.01 -11.79 1.94
CA ALA A 432 -26.89 -12.95 1.06
C ALA A 432 -26.54 -12.54 -0.39
N GLU A 433 -27.07 -11.42 -0.87
CA GLU A 433 -26.72 -10.85 -2.18
C GLU A 433 -25.25 -10.42 -2.23
N ASP A 434 -24.76 -9.70 -1.21
CA ASP A 434 -23.34 -9.32 -1.11
C ASP A 434 -22.43 -10.55 -1.05
N ALA A 435 -22.80 -11.56 -0.24
CA ALA A 435 -22.06 -12.81 -0.14
C ALA A 435 -21.98 -13.54 -1.50
N LEU A 436 -23.05 -13.55 -2.29
CA LEU A 436 -23.05 -14.11 -3.64
C LEU A 436 -22.11 -13.33 -4.57
N LYS A 437 -22.16 -11.99 -4.56
CA LYS A 437 -21.27 -11.15 -5.39
C LYS A 437 -19.80 -11.33 -5.03
N ARG A 438 -19.49 -11.42 -3.74
CA ARG A 438 -18.11 -11.71 -3.27
C ARG A 438 -17.67 -13.10 -3.70
N ALA A 439 -18.51 -14.11 -3.54
CA ALA A 439 -18.20 -15.48 -3.98
C ALA A 439 -17.94 -15.56 -5.50
N GLN A 440 -18.69 -14.80 -6.31
CA GLN A 440 -18.48 -14.70 -7.75
C GLN A 440 -17.12 -14.03 -8.08
N LEU A 441 -16.79 -12.95 -7.40
CA LEU A 441 -15.48 -12.28 -7.53
C LEU A 441 -14.34 -13.23 -7.12
N ASP A 442 -14.47 -13.88 -5.96
CA ASP A 442 -13.45 -14.81 -5.44
C ASP A 442 -13.23 -16.00 -6.40
N LEU A 443 -14.28 -16.48 -7.06
CA LEU A 443 -14.14 -17.52 -8.09
C LEU A 443 -13.35 -17.02 -9.30
N LEU A 444 -13.61 -15.80 -9.79
CA LEU A 444 -12.84 -15.21 -10.90
C LEU A 444 -11.35 -15.02 -10.51
N VAL A 445 -11.10 -14.60 -9.28
CA VAL A 445 -9.75 -14.48 -8.72
C VAL A 445 -9.05 -15.83 -8.64
N ALA A 446 -9.74 -16.86 -8.11
CA ALA A 446 -9.21 -18.22 -8.01
C ALA A 446 -8.89 -18.84 -9.38
N LEU A 447 -9.68 -18.51 -10.41
CA LEU A 447 -9.46 -18.93 -11.79
C LEU A 447 -8.33 -18.15 -12.50
N GLY A 448 -7.74 -17.13 -11.86
CA GLY A 448 -6.72 -16.27 -12.46
C GLY A 448 -7.25 -15.39 -13.60
N ARG A 449 -8.55 -15.08 -13.60
CA ARG A 449 -9.23 -14.28 -14.63
C ARG A 449 -9.64 -12.90 -14.13
N PHE A 450 -9.09 -12.46 -13.01
CA PHE A 450 -9.34 -11.14 -12.47
C PHE A 450 -7.99 -10.41 -12.19
N PRO A 451 -7.86 -9.09 -12.51
CA PRO A 451 -8.79 -8.24 -13.27
C PRO A 451 -8.84 -8.64 -14.76
N GLN A 452 -10.00 -8.42 -15.40
CA GLN A 452 -10.18 -8.70 -16.84
C GLN A 452 -9.81 -7.50 -17.67
#